data_bb0c1d27453001d99fb2d9f03c59c8fd
#
_entry.id   bb0c1d27453001d99fb2d9f03c59c8fd
#
_cell.length_a   1.000
_cell.length_b   1.000
_cell.length_c   1.000
_cell.angle_alpha   90.00
_cell.angle_beta   90.00
_cell.angle_gamma   90.00
#
_symmetry.space_group_name_H-M   'P 1'
#
loop_
_entity.id
_entity.type
_entity.pdbx_description
1 polymer ?
#
loop_
_entity_poly.entity_id
_entity_poly.type
_entity_poly.pdbx_seq_one_letter_code
_entity_poly.pdbx_strand_id
1 'polypeptide(L)'
;VQHPTPQQPASPAPASIAPTLFGDDPADRADRAVEPRDAALTAAYIACPRTLDDLPYTDDFDRLYETAGGTPVWISRRDAFRRLLNLRKANRLSYPKASRPGPAVKVTAADEATLARLVVEQVGTLGGRDQLLYDDRFDAITHAFIKET
;
A
#
# COMPACT_ATOMS: atom_id res chain seq x y z
N VAL A 1 -78.58 2.44 22.16
CA VAL A 1 -77.34 1.77 22.59
C VAL A 1 -76.44 1.74 21.36
N GLN A 2 -75.46 2.67 21.34
CA GLN A 2 -74.47 2.78 20.25
C GLN A 2 -73.22 2.00 20.62
N HIS A 3 -72.83 1.05 19.81
CA HIS A 3 -71.58 0.33 19.95
C HIS A 3 -70.46 1.14 19.32
N PRO A 4 -69.32 1.36 20.02
CA PRO A 4 -68.18 1.99 19.41
C PRO A 4 -67.40 0.97 18.51
N THR A 5 -67.07 1.43 17.32
CA THR A 5 -66.25 0.73 16.34
C THR A 5 -64.80 0.67 16.84
N PRO A 6 -64.09 -0.46 16.80
CA PRO A 6 -62.67 -0.54 17.17
C PRO A 6 -61.81 0.14 16.12
N GLN A 7 -60.99 1.07 16.57
CA GLN A 7 -59.97 1.76 15.77
C GLN A 7 -58.81 0.80 15.47
N GLN A 8 -58.58 0.62 14.20
CA GLN A 8 -57.46 -0.18 13.66
C GLN A 8 -56.14 0.57 13.86
N PRO A 9 -55.10 -0.06 14.43
CA PRO A 9 -53.81 0.59 14.58
C PRO A 9 -53.15 0.83 13.23
N ALA A 10 -52.65 2.02 13.01
CA ALA A 10 -51.89 2.44 11.84
C ALA A 10 -50.62 1.62 11.70
N SER A 11 -50.43 1.04 10.51
CA SER A 11 -49.18 0.41 10.12
C SER A 11 -48.02 1.40 10.16
N PRO A 12 -46.87 1.03 10.74
CA PRO A 12 -45.66 1.86 10.66
C PRO A 12 -45.17 1.91 9.22
N ALA A 13 -44.86 3.11 8.75
CA ALA A 13 -44.26 3.37 7.45
C ALA A 13 -42.90 2.67 7.35
N PRO A 14 -42.53 2.16 6.15
CA PRO A 14 -41.21 1.56 5.98
C PRO A 14 -40.11 2.61 6.18
N ALA A 15 -39.20 2.30 7.07
CA ALA A 15 -38.00 3.11 7.29
C ALA A 15 -37.23 3.26 5.97
N SER A 16 -37.12 4.49 5.52
CA SER A 16 -36.31 4.88 4.37
C SER A 16 -34.85 4.53 4.68
N ILE A 17 -34.35 3.44 4.09
CA ILE A 17 -32.93 3.09 4.15
C ILE A 17 -32.20 4.09 3.24
N ALA A 18 -31.54 5.06 3.86
CA ALA A 18 -30.64 5.95 3.14
C ALA A 18 -29.56 5.11 2.46
N PRO A 19 -29.24 5.33 1.16
CA PRO A 19 -28.12 4.65 0.55
C PRO A 19 -26.83 5.08 1.25
N THR A 20 -26.16 4.13 1.88
CA THR A 20 -24.80 4.33 2.39
C THR A 20 -23.90 4.64 1.21
N LEU A 21 -23.36 5.84 1.17
CA LEU A 21 -22.55 6.40 0.08
C LEU A 21 -21.17 5.70 -0.06
N PHE A 22 -20.88 4.73 0.78
CA PHE A 22 -19.70 3.86 0.73
C PHE A 22 -20.17 2.43 0.94
N GLY A 23 -20.64 1.85 -0.18
CA GLY A 23 -21.01 0.43 -0.24
C GLY A 23 -19.76 -0.45 -0.25
N ASP A 24 -19.11 -0.62 0.89
CA ASP A 24 -18.15 -1.68 1.15
C ASP A 24 -18.92 -2.89 1.69
N ASP A 25 -19.69 -3.53 0.81
CA ASP A 25 -20.39 -4.76 1.14
C ASP A 25 -19.33 -5.86 1.41
N PRO A 26 -19.29 -6.47 2.60
CA PRO A 26 -18.37 -7.57 2.89
C PRO A 26 -18.52 -8.77 1.94
N ALA A 27 -19.67 -8.94 1.29
CA ALA A 27 -19.88 -9.93 0.25
C ALA A 27 -19.12 -9.59 -1.06
N ASP A 28 -18.97 -8.32 -1.38
CA ASP A 28 -18.22 -7.84 -2.57
C ASP A 28 -16.70 -8.02 -2.40
N ARG A 29 -16.22 -8.17 -1.15
CA ARG A 29 -14.82 -8.48 -0.85
C ARG A 29 -14.47 -9.94 -1.04
N ALA A 30 -15.41 -10.85 -0.86
CA ALA A 30 -15.17 -12.30 -0.95
C ALA A 30 -15.08 -12.79 -2.39
N ASP A 31 -15.74 -12.10 -3.33
CA ASP A 31 -15.90 -12.55 -4.72
C ASP A 31 -14.94 -11.88 -5.73
N ARG A 32 -14.03 -11.03 -5.27
CA ARG A 32 -12.91 -10.57 -6.09
C ARG A 32 -11.89 -11.70 -6.17
N ALA A 33 -12.03 -12.53 -7.20
CA ALA A 33 -11.02 -13.50 -7.57
C ALA A 33 -9.63 -12.84 -7.51
N VAL A 34 -8.73 -13.40 -6.69
CA VAL A 34 -7.36 -12.90 -6.58
C VAL A 34 -6.74 -13.05 -7.96
N GLU A 35 -6.37 -11.94 -8.60
CA GLU A 35 -5.71 -12.02 -9.90
C GLU A 35 -4.48 -12.94 -9.81
N PRO A 36 -4.22 -13.80 -10.79
CA PRO A 36 -3.11 -14.75 -10.75
C PRO A 36 -1.77 -14.10 -10.42
N ARG A 37 -1.52 -12.88 -10.95
CA ARG A 37 -0.31 -12.10 -10.66
C ARG A 37 -0.23 -11.65 -9.20
N ASP A 38 -1.36 -11.32 -8.57
CA ASP A 38 -1.42 -10.95 -7.15
C ASP A 38 -1.12 -12.17 -6.27
N ALA A 39 -1.63 -13.34 -6.66
CA ALA A 39 -1.35 -14.59 -5.96
C ALA A 39 0.15 -14.94 -6.01
N ALA A 40 0.77 -14.83 -7.18
CA ALA A 40 2.21 -15.06 -7.36
C ALA A 40 3.04 -14.06 -6.53
N LEU A 41 2.68 -12.77 -6.58
CA LEU A 41 3.37 -11.72 -5.83
C LEU A 41 3.22 -11.92 -4.31
N THR A 42 2.03 -12.29 -3.84
CA THR A 42 1.77 -12.59 -2.43
C THR A 42 2.55 -13.82 -1.96
N ALA A 43 2.57 -14.88 -2.75
CA ALA A 43 3.33 -16.10 -2.44
C ALA A 43 4.85 -15.80 -2.37
N ALA A 44 5.38 -15.05 -3.32
CA ALA A 44 6.78 -14.64 -3.32
C ALA A 44 7.10 -13.75 -2.10
N TYR A 45 6.19 -12.84 -1.73
CA TYR A 45 6.36 -12.02 -0.52
C TYR A 45 6.31 -12.87 0.76
N ILE A 46 5.43 -13.84 0.88
CA ILE A 46 5.35 -14.74 2.04
C ILE A 46 6.67 -15.49 2.24
N ALA A 47 7.29 -15.96 1.17
CA ALA A 47 8.58 -16.65 1.19
C ALA A 47 9.77 -15.72 1.48
N CYS A 48 9.63 -14.42 1.29
CA CYS A 48 10.68 -13.45 1.55
C CYS A 48 10.89 -13.24 3.06
N PRO A 49 12.15 -13.15 3.55
CA PRO A 49 12.44 -12.99 4.98
C PRO A 49 12.27 -11.57 5.50
N ARG A 50 12.07 -10.57 4.62
CA ARG A 50 12.00 -9.15 5.00
C ARG A 50 10.59 -8.63 5.12
N THR A 51 10.42 -7.59 5.93
CA THR A 51 9.19 -6.78 5.95
C THR A 51 9.09 -5.96 4.67
N LEU A 52 7.88 -5.50 4.36
CA LEU A 52 7.66 -4.66 3.17
C LEU A 52 8.45 -3.33 3.24
N ASP A 53 8.63 -2.79 4.44
CA ASP A 53 9.34 -1.52 4.64
C ASP A 53 10.88 -1.69 4.51
N ASP A 54 11.39 -2.91 4.74
CA ASP A 54 12.83 -3.24 4.62
C ASP A 54 13.21 -3.80 3.24
N LEU A 55 12.23 -3.96 2.32
CA LEU A 55 12.44 -4.59 1.01
C LEU A 55 13.09 -3.69 -0.04
N PRO A 56 12.76 -2.38 -0.12
CA PRO A 56 13.23 -1.55 -1.22
C PRO A 56 14.76 -1.59 -1.38
N TYR A 57 15.21 -1.71 -2.65
CA TYR A 57 16.64 -1.70 -3.03
C TYR A 57 17.48 -2.82 -2.42
N THR A 58 16.88 -3.98 -2.15
CA THR A 58 17.58 -5.17 -1.65
C THR A 58 17.53 -6.32 -2.65
N ASP A 59 18.55 -7.20 -2.60
CA ASP A 59 18.58 -8.45 -3.37
C ASP A 59 17.37 -9.35 -3.05
N ASP A 60 16.79 -9.22 -1.86
CA ASP A 60 15.59 -9.96 -1.47
C ASP A 60 14.38 -9.50 -2.28
N PHE A 61 14.28 -8.19 -2.58
CA PHE A 61 13.23 -7.69 -3.47
C PHE A 61 13.47 -8.12 -4.92
N ASP A 62 14.70 -8.11 -5.40
CA ASP A 62 15.02 -8.56 -6.75
C ASP A 62 14.64 -10.03 -6.95
N ARG A 63 14.98 -10.89 -5.99
CA ARG A 63 14.54 -12.30 -5.99
C ARG A 63 13.03 -12.47 -5.94
N LEU A 64 12.36 -11.69 -5.08
CA LEU A 64 10.90 -11.68 -5.00
C LEU A 64 10.28 -11.28 -6.33
N TYR A 65 10.77 -10.21 -6.95
CA TYR A 65 10.30 -9.70 -8.23
C TYR A 65 10.40 -10.76 -9.34
N GLU A 66 11.56 -11.42 -9.47
CA GLU A 66 11.77 -12.47 -10.45
C GLU A 66 10.88 -13.69 -10.16
N THR A 67 10.73 -14.09 -8.89
CA THR A 67 9.85 -15.20 -8.48
C THR A 67 8.38 -14.90 -8.78
N ALA A 68 7.96 -13.64 -8.69
CA ALA A 68 6.60 -13.21 -9.00
C ALA A 68 6.33 -13.03 -10.50
N GLY A 69 7.29 -13.41 -11.37
CA GLY A 69 7.17 -13.38 -12.82
C GLY A 69 7.96 -12.28 -13.52
N GLY A 70 8.67 -11.42 -12.79
CA GLY A 70 9.57 -10.41 -13.36
C GLY A 70 8.92 -9.49 -14.40
N THR A 71 9.72 -8.95 -15.29
CA THR A 71 9.30 -8.02 -16.36
C THR A 71 8.17 -8.54 -17.27
N PRO A 72 8.04 -9.85 -17.59
CA PRO A 72 6.89 -10.33 -18.37
C PRO A 72 5.53 -10.14 -17.71
N VAL A 73 5.48 -10.10 -16.37
CA VAL A 73 4.25 -9.96 -15.57
C VAL A 73 4.07 -8.54 -15.06
N TRP A 74 5.17 -7.88 -14.71
CA TRP A 74 5.19 -6.55 -14.10
C TRP A 74 5.87 -5.56 -15.04
N ILE A 75 5.28 -4.38 -15.22
CA ILE A 75 5.85 -3.32 -16.06
C ILE A 75 7.23 -2.90 -15.52
N SER A 76 7.37 -2.85 -14.20
CA SER A 76 8.60 -2.47 -13.52
C SER A 76 8.64 -2.95 -12.06
N ARG A 77 9.84 -2.89 -11.44
CA ARG A 77 10.00 -3.09 -9.99
C ARG A 77 9.10 -2.15 -9.19
N ARG A 78 8.95 -0.91 -9.63
CA ARG A 78 8.05 0.08 -9.05
C ARG A 78 6.59 -0.38 -9.07
N ASP A 79 6.12 -0.94 -10.18
CA ASP A 79 4.75 -1.43 -10.32
C ASP A 79 4.48 -2.59 -9.36
N ALA A 80 5.37 -3.59 -9.32
CA ALA A 80 5.28 -4.70 -8.39
C ALA A 80 5.30 -4.25 -6.92
N PHE A 81 6.19 -3.31 -6.56
CA PHE A 81 6.27 -2.80 -5.19
C PHE A 81 5.02 -2.00 -4.80
N ARG A 82 4.51 -1.14 -5.69
CA ARG A 82 3.24 -0.42 -5.47
C ARG A 82 2.08 -1.39 -5.28
N ARG A 83 2.05 -2.49 -6.03
CA ARG A 83 1.03 -3.51 -5.85
C ARG A 83 1.11 -4.15 -4.47
N LEU A 84 2.30 -4.49 -3.98
CA LEU A 84 2.49 -4.97 -2.61
C LEU A 84 1.97 -3.99 -1.56
N LEU A 85 2.26 -2.69 -1.71
CA LEU A 85 1.73 -1.65 -0.81
C LEU A 85 0.20 -1.60 -0.84
N ASN A 86 -0.41 -1.73 -2.02
CA ASN A 86 -1.87 -1.73 -2.16
C ASN A 86 -2.50 -2.99 -1.55
N LEU A 87 -1.87 -4.16 -1.72
CA LEU A 87 -2.30 -5.40 -1.10
C LEU A 87 -2.22 -5.31 0.43
N ARG A 88 -1.16 -4.68 0.99
CA ARG A 88 -1.05 -4.40 2.42
C ARG A 88 -2.18 -3.49 2.90
N LYS A 89 -2.42 -2.37 2.21
CA LYS A 89 -3.51 -1.44 2.55
C LYS A 89 -4.89 -2.10 2.51
N ALA A 90 -5.08 -3.04 1.59
CA ALA A 90 -6.30 -3.84 1.47
C ALA A 90 -6.38 -5.02 2.47
N ASN A 91 -5.43 -5.11 3.41
CA ASN A 91 -5.30 -6.21 4.38
C ASN A 91 -5.21 -7.61 3.74
N ARG A 92 -4.61 -7.70 2.55
CA ARG A 92 -4.41 -8.93 1.78
C ARG A 92 -3.00 -9.52 1.93
N LEU A 93 -2.10 -8.80 2.63
CA LEU A 93 -0.73 -9.23 2.97
C LEU A 93 -0.62 -9.42 4.48
N SER A 94 -1.49 -10.19 5.09
CA SER A 94 -1.47 -10.45 6.53
C SER A 94 -0.44 -11.53 6.90
N TYR A 95 0.83 -11.19 6.80
CA TYR A 95 1.91 -12.02 7.32
C TYR A 95 2.82 -11.19 8.23
N PRO A 96 2.74 -11.38 9.56
CA PRO A 96 3.59 -10.66 10.48
C PRO A 96 5.04 -11.11 10.29
N LYS A 97 5.89 -10.19 9.85
CA LYS A 97 7.33 -10.38 9.75
C LYS A 97 8.01 -9.47 10.74
N ALA A 98 9.08 -9.95 11.36
CA ALA A 98 9.94 -9.10 12.17
C ALA A 98 10.84 -8.27 11.25
N SER A 99 10.86 -6.95 11.45
CA SER A 99 11.85 -6.09 10.82
C SER A 99 13.26 -6.51 11.24
N ARG A 100 14.19 -6.58 10.28
CA ARG A 100 15.61 -6.77 10.58
C ARG A 100 16.25 -5.40 10.55
N PRO A 101 16.75 -4.89 11.68
CA PRO A 101 17.47 -3.63 11.68
C PRO A 101 18.65 -3.75 10.71
N GLY A 102 18.72 -2.83 9.77
CA GLY A 102 19.88 -2.65 8.92
C GLY A 102 21.09 -2.15 9.73
N PRO A 103 22.26 -2.06 9.10
CA PRO A 103 23.41 -1.41 9.73
C PRO A 103 23.02 0.02 10.13
N ALA A 104 23.40 0.42 11.36
CA ALA A 104 23.16 1.77 11.84
C ALA A 104 23.96 2.76 10.99
N VAL A 105 23.26 3.56 10.19
CA VAL A 105 23.87 4.66 9.44
C VAL A 105 23.87 5.89 10.34
N LYS A 106 25.04 6.49 10.52
CA LYS A 106 25.15 7.76 11.25
C LYS A 106 24.79 8.88 10.28
N VAL A 107 23.66 9.52 10.51
CA VAL A 107 23.18 10.67 9.76
C VAL A 107 23.37 11.91 10.64
N THR A 108 24.03 12.93 10.11
CA THR A 108 24.15 14.22 10.81
C THR A 108 22.95 15.13 10.52
N ALA A 109 22.73 16.14 11.35
CA ALA A 109 21.69 17.13 11.08
C ALA A 109 21.89 17.88 9.73
N ALA A 110 23.14 18.03 9.31
CA ALA A 110 23.47 18.62 8.00
C ALA A 110 23.06 17.69 6.86
N ASP A 111 23.31 16.38 6.99
CA ASP A 111 22.89 15.38 6.00
C ASP A 111 21.37 15.32 5.89
N GLU A 112 20.66 15.35 7.02
CA GLU A 112 19.19 15.38 7.03
C GLU A 112 18.65 16.62 6.32
N ALA A 113 19.22 17.80 6.59
CA ALA A 113 18.79 19.04 5.95
C ALA A 113 19.05 19.01 4.44
N THR A 114 20.22 18.54 4.02
CA THR A 114 20.57 18.37 2.60
C THR A 114 19.61 17.42 1.91
N LEU A 115 19.37 16.25 2.48
CA LEU A 115 18.46 15.25 1.93
C LEU A 115 17.03 15.78 1.85
N ALA A 116 16.54 16.44 2.90
CA ALA A 116 15.20 17.03 2.93
C ALA A 116 15.02 18.06 1.81
N ARG A 117 16.01 18.95 1.59
CA ARG A 117 16.01 19.93 0.50
C ARG A 117 15.94 19.23 -0.86
N LEU A 118 16.83 18.27 -1.11
CA LEU A 118 16.87 17.54 -2.39
C LEU A 118 15.57 16.81 -2.67
N VAL A 119 14.94 16.19 -1.67
CA VAL A 119 13.63 15.54 -1.81
C VAL A 119 12.57 16.58 -2.17
N VAL A 120 12.51 17.72 -1.47
CA VAL A 120 11.52 18.76 -1.77
C VAL A 120 11.71 19.34 -3.18
N GLU A 121 12.95 19.53 -3.63
CA GLU A 121 13.26 19.98 -5.00
C GLU A 121 12.71 19.02 -6.06
N GLN A 122 12.74 17.71 -5.82
CA GLN A 122 12.30 16.70 -6.79
C GLN A 122 10.81 16.38 -6.75
N VAL A 123 10.17 16.44 -5.58
CA VAL A 123 8.77 16.02 -5.40
C VAL A 123 7.86 17.09 -4.78
N GLY A 124 8.38 18.28 -4.51
CA GLY A 124 7.63 19.43 -4.01
C GLY A 124 7.39 19.42 -2.49
N THR A 125 7.31 18.28 -1.85
CA THR A 125 7.08 18.13 -0.40
C THR A 125 7.75 16.89 0.16
N LEU A 126 8.10 16.88 1.45
CA LEU A 126 8.60 15.67 2.12
C LEU A 126 7.56 14.53 2.15
N GLY A 127 6.27 14.85 2.13
CA GLY A 127 5.19 13.85 2.04
C GLY A 127 5.16 13.11 0.70
N GLY A 128 5.79 13.64 -0.34
CA GLY A 128 5.91 13.02 -1.66
C GLY A 128 7.00 11.94 -1.77
N ARG A 129 7.79 11.71 -0.73
CA ARG A 129 8.94 10.77 -0.74
C ARG A 129 8.57 9.34 -1.18
N ASP A 130 7.36 8.88 -0.89
CA ASP A 130 6.89 7.54 -1.29
C ASP A 130 6.80 7.37 -2.82
N GLN A 131 6.79 8.50 -3.56
CA GLN A 131 6.81 8.50 -5.03
C GLN A 131 8.19 8.22 -5.60
N LEU A 132 9.24 8.35 -4.78
CA LEU A 132 10.64 8.19 -5.21
C LEU A 132 11.07 6.73 -5.28
N LEU A 133 10.35 5.81 -4.67
CA LEU A 133 10.70 4.39 -4.68
C LEU A 133 10.73 3.84 -6.11
N TYR A 134 11.90 3.36 -6.55
CA TYR A 134 12.16 2.88 -7.91
C TYR A 134 11.83 3.91 -9.01
N ASP A 135 12.13 5.17 -8.75
CA ASP A 135 11.95 6.30 -9.67
C ASP A 135 13.32 6.94 -9.97
N ASP A 136 13.55 7.36 -11.20
CA ASP A 136 14.83 7.95 -11.64
C ASP A 136 15.21 9.20 -10.83
N ARG A 137 14.22 9.89 -10.26
CA ARG A 137 14.45 11.02 -9.35
C ARG A 137 15.16 10.61 -8.07
N PHE A 138 14.98 9.37 -7.60
CA PHE A 138 15.71 8.85 -6.45
C PHE A 138 17.21 8.76 -6.75
N ASP A 139 17.57 8.28 -7.93
CA ASP A 139 18.96 8.21 -8.36
C ASP A 139 19.57 9.60 -8.48
N ALA A 140 18.82 10.57 -9.02
CA ALA A 140 19.26 11.98 -9.09
C ALA A 140 19.51 12.57 -7.69
N ILE A 141 18.64 12.32 -6.72
CA ILE A 141 18.81 12.74 -5.32
C ILE A 141 20.07 12.08 -4.72
N THR A 142 20.24 10.79 -4.92
CA THR A 142 21.39 10.04 -4.39
C THR A 142 22.70 10.58 -4.93
N HIS A 143 22.80 10.81 -6.23
CA HIS A 143 23.97 11.41 -6.85
C HIS A 143 24.25 12.81 -6.36
N ALA A 144 23.24 13.66 -6.23
CA ALA A 144 23.39 15.00 -5.70
C ALA A 144 23.84 14.99 -4.24
N PHE A 145 23.25 14.14 -3.41
CA PHE A 145 23.61 13.99 -2.01
C PHE A 145 25.07 13.56 -1.82
N ILE A 146 25.52 12.53 -2.56
CA ILE A 146 26.92 12.05 -2.49
C ILE A 146 27.91 13.16 -2.91
N LYS A 147 27.52 14.03 -3.84
CA LYS A 147 28.36 15.12 -4.33
C LYS A 147 28.47 16.27 -3.32
N GLU A 148 27.46 16.48 -2.48
CA GLU A 148 27.39 17.59 -1.53
C GLU A 148 27.93 17.21 -0.13
N THR A 149 28.03 15.92 0.19
CA THR A 149 28.50 15.39 1.49
C THR A 149 29.83 14.66 1.37
#